data_2441e1085b2d40642d1724801772b940
#
_entry.id   2441e1085b2d40642d1724801772b940
#
_cell.length_a   1.000
_cell.length_b   1.000
_cell.length_c   1.000
_cell.angle_alpha   90.00
_cell.angle_beta   90.00
_cell.angle_gamma   90.00
#
_symmetry.space_group_name_H-M   'P 1'
#
loop_
_entity.id
_entity.type
_entity.pdbx_description
1 polymer ?
#
loop_
_entity_poly.entity_id
_entity_poly.type
_entity_poly.pdbx_seq_one_letter_code
_entity_poly.pdbx_strand_id
1 'polypeptide(L)'
;MMNDKYFLPYQLRWLKDKSKIKIWEKSRRIGATYVQSFEDVQDCINKRVPAVWFSSADESAAKEYIDYCEQWVKFFHAIVMNWGEVVIDSDKDIKALVIEFKNGTKIHALSSNPKGFRSKGGKVVLDEFAFHNNPEELWKAARPCITWGYPLRILSTHNGQNCL
;
A
#
# COMPACT_ATOMS: atom_id res chain seq x y z
N MET A 1 8.92 5.10 20.17
CA MET A 1 8.81 3.70 20.61
C MET A 1 7.53 3.13 20.03
N MET A 2 7.60 2.08 19.19
CA MET A 2 6.40 1.36 18.75
C MET A 2 5.84 0.63 19.97
N ASN A 3 4.61 0.96 20.33
CA ASN A 3 4.02 0.49 21.58
C ASN A 3 3.45 -0.92 21.34
N ASP A 4 3.94 -1.92 22.05
CA ASP A 4 3.47 -3.32 22.02
C ASP A 4 1.97 -3.47 22.33
N LYS A 5 1.31 -2.36 22.70
CA LYS A 5 -0.13 -2.31 22.97
C LYS A 5 -1.00 -2.28 21.71
N TYR A 6 -0.46 -1.87 20.55
CA TYR A 6 -1.25 -1.68 19.31
C TYR A 6 -1.06 -2.79 18.29
N PHE A 7 0.03 -3.54 18.39
CA PHE A 7 0.40 -4.54 17.41
C PHE A 7 0.76 -5.87 18.03
N LEU A 8 0.36 -6.93 17.36
CA LEU A 8 0.73 -8.30 17.73
C LEU A 8 2.22 -8.56 17.42
N PRO A 9 2.87 -9.55 18.05
CA PRO A 9 4.31 -9.79 17.88
C PRO A 9 4.76 -9.98 16.43
N TYR A 10 3.95 -10.64 15.60
CA TYR A 10 4.27 -10.84 14.17
C TYR A 10 4.10 -9.54 13.35
N GLN A 11 3.16 -8.66 13.71
CA GLN A 11 3.00 -7.34 13.12
C GLN A 11 4.18 -6.43 13.47
N LEU A 12 4.66 -6.50 14.72
CA LEU A 12 5.87 -5.78 15.14
C LEU A 12 7.12 -6.26 14.39
N ARG A 13 7.24 -7.56 14.13
CA ARG A 13 8.34 -8.09 13.29
C ARG A 13 8.30 -7.49 11.89
N TRP A 14 7.12 -7.42 11.28
CA TRP A 14 6.92 -6.78 9.97
C TRP A 14 7.36 -5.32 9.96
N LEU A 15 6.98 -4.53 10.97
CA LEU A 15 7.36 -3.12 11.09
C LEU A 15 8.86 -2.91 11.38
N LYS A 16 9.48 -3.82 12.13
CA LYS A 16 10.92 -3.77 12.45
C LYS A 16 11.81 -4.15 11.27
N ASP A 17 11.32 -4.99 10.38
CA ASP A 17 12.04 -5.37 9.17
C ASP A 17 12.18 -4.15 8.22
N LYS A 18 13.43 -3.79 7.89
CA LYS A 18 13.78 -2.66 7.03
C LYS A 18 14.20 -3.08 5.62
N SER A 19 13.98 -4.33 5.27
CA SER A 19 14.24 -4.84 3.93
C SER A 19 13.49 -4.03 2.88
N LYS A 20 14.15 -3.75 1.76
CA LYS A 20 13.60 -3.00 0.64
C LYS A 20 12.39 -3.72 0.02
N ILE A 21 12.50 -5.03 -0.11
CA ILE A 21 11.42 -5.90 -0.59
C ILE A 21 10.98 -6.77 0.58
N LYS A 22 9.69 -6.71 0.91
CA LYS A 22 9.08 -7.59 1.92
C LYS A 22 7.90 -8.34 1.30
N ILE A 23 7.87 -9.63 1.54
CA ILE A 23 6.79 -10.52 1.11
C ILE A 23 6.20 -11.18 2.36
N TRP A 24 4.90 -11.12 2.50
CA TRP A 24 4.18 -11.73 3.59
C TRP A 24 3.11 -12.69 3.06
N GLU A 25 3.44 -13.96 3.06
CA GLU A 25 2.43 -15.01 2.95
C GLU A 25 1.67 -15.08 4.27
N LYS A 26 0.38 -14.84 4.22
CA LYS A 26 -0.45 -14.62 5.41
C LYS A 26 -1.72 -15.44 5.35
N SER A 27 -2.30 -15.75 6.51
CA SER A 27 -3.69 -16.19 6.62
C SER A 27 -4.64 -14.99 6.57
N ARG A 28 -5.92 -15.25 6.37
CA ARG A 28 -6.96 -14.21 6.36
C ARG A 28 -7.13 -13.60 7.74
N ARG A 29 -7.52 -12.32 7.79
CA ARG A 29 -7.93 -11.57 8.99
C ARG A 29 -6.88 -11.51 10.10
N ILE A 30 -5.61 -11.48 9.76
CA ILE A 30 -4.53 -11.29 10.73
C ILE A 30 -4.10 -9.82 10.89
N GLY A 31 -4.81 -8.87 10.26
CA GLY A 31 -4.51 -7.45 10.34
C GLY A 31 -3.24 -7.05 9.57
N ALA A 32 -2.91 -7.75 8.48
CA ALA A 32 -1.74 -7.42 7.67
C ALA A 32 -1.90 -6.06 6.98
N THR A 33 -3.05 -5.81 6.34
CA THR A 33 -3.38 -4.54 5.70
C THR A 33 -3.40 -3.39 6.72
N TYR A 34 -3.92 -3.64 7.92
CA TYR A 34 -3.93 -2.67 9.02
C TYR A 34 -2.53 -2.25 9.45
N VAL A 35 -1.61 -3.20 9.66
CA VAL A 35 -0.24 -2.85 10.05
C VAL A 35 0.56 -2.25 8.89
N GLN A 36 0.25 -2.64 7.65
CA GLN A 36 0.86 -2.05 6.46
C GLN A 36 0.44 -0.59 6.29
N SER A 37 -0.84 -0.25 6.50
CA SER A 37 -1.30 1.14 6.47
C SER A 37 -0.59 2.03 7.49
N PHE A 38 -0.26 1.49 8.67
CA PHE A 38 0.56 2.21 9.66
C PHE A 38 1.97 2.51 9.13
N GLU A 39 2.65 1.51 8.54
CA GLU A 39 3.98 1.72 7.94
C GLU A 39 3.93 2.80 6.86
N ASP A 40 2.90 2.77 6.01
CA ASP A 40 2.74 3.68 4.89
C ASP A 40 2.48 5.13 5.32
N VAL A 41 1.60 5.32 6.30
CA VAL A 41 1.34 6.64 6.88
C VAL A 41 2.61 7.20 7.54
N GLN A 42 3.35 6.37 8.30
CA GLN A 42 4.63 6.78 8.88
C GLN A 42 5.66 7.16 7.82
N ASP A 43 5.76 6.41 6.74
CA ASP A 43 6.71 6.69 5.66
C ASP A 43 6.38 8.03 4.98
N CYS A 44 5.10 8.35 4.80
CA CYS A 44 4.65 9.63 4.27
C CYS A 44 4.90 10.79 5.25
N ILE A 45 4.51 10.65 6.50
CA ILE A 45 4.72 11.69 7.52
C ILE A 45 6.21 12.04 7.65
N ASN A 46 7.09 11.04 7.64
CA ASN A 46 8.53 11.20 7.78
C ASN A 46 9.26 11.48 6.45
N LYS A 47 8.54 11.66 5.34
CA LYS A 47 9.10 11.88 3.99
C LYS A 47 10.11 10.81 3.54
N ARG A 48 9.94 9.57 3.98
CA ARG A 48 10.81 8.46 3.56
C ARG A 48 10.57 8.07 2.10
N VAL A 49 9.37 8.34 1.62
CA VAL A 49 8.94 8.10 0.23
C VAL A 49 8.12 9.30 -0.27
N PRO A 50 8.17 9.63 -1.57
CA PRO A 50 7.36 10.72 -2.13
C PRO A 50 5.88 10.35 -2.20
N ALA A 51 5.60 9.07 -2.42
CA ALA A 51 4.24 8.54 -2.49
C ALA A 51 4.20 7.06 -2.12
N VAL A 52 3.02 6.59 -1.72
CA VAL A 52 2.67 5.19 -1.58
C VAL A 52 1.59 4.85 -2.62
N TRP A 53 1.78 3.74 -3.30
CA TRP A 53 0.87 3.19 -4.29
C TRP A 53 0.38 1.83 -3.82
N PHE A 54 -0.80 1.82 -3.24
CA PHE A 54 -1.46 0.60 -2.78
C PHE A 54 -2.39 0.05 -3.87
N SER A 55 -2.35 -1.23 -4.10
CA SER A 55 -3.30 -1.94 -4.95
C SER A 55 -3.80 -3.20 -4.27
N SER A 56 -5.08 -3.43 -4.36
CA SER A 56 -5.73 -4.67 -3.92
C SER A 56 -6.56 -5.30 -5.02
N ALA A 57 -7.01 -6.53 -4.79
CA ALA A 57 -7.77 -7.28 -5.78
C ALA A 57 -9.15 -6.67 -6.09
N ASP A 58 -9.72 -5.90 -5.16
CA ASP A 58 -11.02 -5.26 -5.30
C ASP A 58 -11.06 -3.83 -4.70
N GLU A 59 -12.10 -3.09 -5.08
CA GLU A 59 -12.32 -1.71 -4.65
C GLU A 59 -12.64 -1.60 -3.14
N SER A 60 -13.33 -2.59 -2.58
CA SER A 60 -13.70 -2.56 -1.15
C SER A 60 -12.48 -2.67 -0.27
N ALA A 61 -11.48 -3.47 -0.66
CA ALA A 61 -10.21 -3.59 0.04
C ALA A 61 -9.36 -2.31 -0.08
N ALA A 62 -9.40 -1.62 -1.22
CA ALA A 62 -8.76 -0.32 -1.38
C ALA A 62 -9.37 0.73 -0.45
N LYS A 63 -10.70 0.73 -0.32
CA LYS A 63 -11.41 1.62 0.60
C LYS A 63 -11.10 1.31 2.06
N GLU A 64 -11.13 0.03 2.46
CA GLU A 64 -10.75 -0.40 3.81
C GLU A 64 -9.33 0.03 4.17
N TYR A 65 -8.38 -0.10 3.25
CA TYR A 65 -7.01 0.36 3.45
C TYR A 65 -6.94 1.87 3.71
N ILE A 66 -7.67 2.67 2.93
CA ILE A 66 -7.73 4.13 3.14
C ILE A 66 -8.36 4.47 4.49
N ASP A 67 -9.40 3.75 4.92
CA ASP A 67 -10.03 3.95 6.23
C ASP A 67 -9.03 3.66 7.38
N TYR A 68 -8.16 2.65 7.22
CA TYR A 68 -7.06 2.40 8.17
C TYR A 68 -6.01 3.52 8.14
N CYS A 69 -5.64 4.00 6.97
CA CYS A 69 -4.73 5.14 6.86
C CYS A 69 -5.31 6.38 7.58
N GLU A 70 -6.60 6.63 7.44
CA GLU A 70 -7.30 7.73 8.13
C GLU A 70 -7.17 7.62 9.66
N GLN A 71 -7.39 6.43 10.20
CA GLN A 71 -7.24 6.22 11.64
C GLN A 71 -5.82 6.57 12.11
N TRP A 72 -4.80 6.18 11.34
CA TRP A 72 -3.41 6.50 11.66
C TRP A 72 -3.08 7.98 11.48
N VAL A 73 -3.62 8.64 10.46
CA VAL A 73 -3.50 10.10 10.29
C VAL A 73 -4.04 10.83 11.53
N LYS A 74 -5.22 10.45 12.01
CA LYS A 74 -5.80 10.99 13.25
C LYS A 74 -4.94 10.68 14.48
N PHE A 75 -4.45 9.45 14.59
CA PHE A 75 -3.59 9.02 15.70
C PHE A 75 -2.30 9.85 15.78
N PHE A 76 -1.68 10.13 14.63
CA PHE A 76 -0.46 10.94 14.56
C PHE A 76 -0.73 12.45 14.54
N HIS A 77 -1.97 12.90 14.57
CA HIS A 77 -2.34 14.30 14.37
C HIS A 77 -1.72 14.91 13.10
N ALA A 78 -1.58 14.11 12.06
CA ALA A 78 -1.00 14.54 10.80
C ALA A 78 -1.95 15.46 10.04
N ILE A 79 -1.37 16.49 9.40
CA ILE A 79 -2.13 17.45 8.60
C ILE A 79 -2.28 16.92 7.17
N VAL A 80 -3.52 16.74 6.75
CA VAL A 80 -3.90 16.33 5.40
C VAL A 80 -4.47 17.53 4.65
N MET A 81 -4.04 17.73 3.41
CA MET A 81 -4.47 18.84 2.55
C MET A 81 -5.63 18.45 1.65
N ASN A 82 -5.62 17.22 1.13
CA ASN A 82 -6.65 16.69 0.26
C ASN A 82 -6.99 15.25 0.64
N TRP A 83 -8.26 14.93 0.47
CA TRP A 83 -8.81 13.62 0.73
C TRP A 83 -9.93 13.33 -0.27
N GLY A 84 -9.92 12.16 -0.88
CA GLY A 84 -11.03 11.73 -1.71
C GLY A 84 -10.62 10.96 -2.96
N GLU A 85 -11.55 10.79 -3.87
CA GLU A 85 -11.33 10.15 -5.16
C GLU A 85 -10.70 11.12 -6.16
N VAL A 86 -9.66 10.69 -6.83
CA VAL A 86 -8.95 11.44 -7.87
C VAL A 86 -8.82 10.59 -9.12
N VAL A 87 -9.07 11.20 -10.28
CA VAL A 87 -8.78 10.57 -11.56
C VAL A 87 -7.29 10.66 -11.85
N ILE A 88 -6.62 9.50 -11.95
CA ILE A 88 -5.18 9.42 -12.19
C ILE A 88 -4.85 9.44 -13.69
N ASP A 89 -5.70 8.84 -14.50
CA ASP A 89 -5.57 8.77 -15.95
C ASP A 89 -6.96 8.85 -16.56
N SER A 90 -7.30 10.01 -17.13
CA SER A 90 -8.62 10.27 -17.73
C SER A 90 -8.88 9.42 -18.97
N ASP A 91 -7.84 9.11 -19.73
CA ASP A 91 -7.98 8.35 -20.99
C ASP A 91 -8.30 6.87 -20.72
N LYS A 92 -7.98 6.39 -19.52
CA LYS A 92 -8.17 4.99 -19.10
C LYS A 92 -9.18 4.83 -17.97
N ASP A 93 -9.83 5.92 -17.55
CA ASP A 93 -10.75 5.95 -16.40
C ASP A 93 -10.16 5.31 -15.13
N ILE A 94 -8.87 5.58 -14.87
CA ILE A 94 -8.18 5.08 -13.68
C ILE A 94 -8.39 6.07 -12.54
N LYS A 95 -9.11 5.62 -11.53
CA LYS A 95 -9.38 6.36 -10.31
C LYS A 95 -8.59 5.81 -9.13
N ALA A 96 -8.26 6.65 -8.18
CA ALA A 96 -7.69 6.26 -6.90
C ALA A 96 -8.33 7.04 -5.76
N LEU A 97 -8.38 6.41 -4.60
CA LEU A 97 -8.58 7.12 -3.34
C LEU A 97 -7.24 7.70 -2.90
N VAL A 98 -7.21 8.97 -2.55
CA VAL A 98 -5.96 9.70 -2.27
C VAL A 98 -6.01 10.37 -0.92
N ILE A 99 -4.91 10.29 -0.17
CA ILE A 99 -4.61 11.13 0.99
C ILE A 99 -3.37 11.95 0.65
N GLU A 100 -3.48 13.27 0.65
CA GLU A 100 -2.36 14.18 0.42
C GLU A 100 -1.97 14.88 1.72
N PHE A 101 -0.75 14.67 2.16
CA PHE A 101 -0.21 15.27 3.39
C PHE A 101 0.32 16.69 3.12
N LYS A 102 0.29 17.55 4.15
CA LYS A 102 0.81 18.91 4.08
C LYS A 102 2.28 18.98 3.61
N ASN A 103 3.06 17.95 3.87
CA ASN A 103 4.46 17.87 3.47
C ASN A 103 4.67 17.51 1.98
N GLY A 104 3.57 17.32 1.21
CA GLY A 104 3.59 17.00 -0.21
C GLY A 104 3.61 15.51 -0.54
N THR A 105 3.73 14.62 0.45
CA THR A 105 3.66 13.18 0.21
C THR A 105 2.21 12.72 0.05
N LYS A 106 2.01 11.60 -0.65
CA LYS A 106 0.67 11.09 -0.98
C LYS A 106 0.55 9.59 -0.78
N ILE A 107 -0.63 9.16 -0.38
CA ILE A 107 -1.04 7.75 -0.44
C ILE A 107 -2.12 7.62 -1.50
N HIS A 108 -1.95 6.67 -2.42
CA HIS A 108 -2.93 6.34 -3.45
C HIS A 108 -3.37 4.89 -3.26
N ALA A 109 -4.66 4.65 -3.22
CA ALA A 109 -5.23 3.30 -3.22
C ALA A 109 -6.01 3.07 -4.51
N LEU A 110 -5.56 2.07 -5.25
CA LEU A 110 -6.09 1.67 -6.56
C LEU A 110 -6.86 0.36 -6.42
N SER A 111 -7.99 0.24 -7.07
CA SER A 111 -8.54 -1.06 -7.42
C SER A 111 -7.68 -1.69 -8.53
N SER A 112 -7.68 -2.99 -8.65
CA SER A 112 -6.78 -3.90 -9.39
C SER A 112 -6.36 -3.55 -10.83
N ASN A 113 -6.00 -2.28 -11.12
CA ASN A 113 -5.55 -1.89 -12.44
C ASN A 113 -4.02 -1.73 -12.51
N PRO A 114 -3.27 -2.69 -13.10
CA PRO A 114 -1.81 -2.62 -13.20
C PRO A 114 -1.29 -1.38 -13.93
N LYS A 115 -2.10 -0.80 -14.81
CA LYS A 115 -1.72 0.39 -15.59
C LYS A 115 -1.56 1.64 -14.74
N GLY A 116 -2.19 1.67 -13.55
CA GLY A 116 -2.07 2.77 -12.60
C GLY A 116 -0.66 2.98 -12.04
N PHE A 117 0.19 1.95 -12.05
CA PHE A 117 1.57 2.03 -11.55
C PHE A 117 2.60 2.53 -12.55
N ARG A 118 2.28 2.55 -13.85
CA ARG A 118 3.25 2.92 -14.88
C ARG A 118 3.73 4.35 -14.70
N SER A 119 5.06 4.52 -14.68
CA SER A 119 5.75 5.81 -14.57
C SER A 119 5.50 6.57 -13.26
N LYS A 120 5.11 5.88 -12.19
CA LYS A 120 4.88 6.46 -10.87
C LYS A 120 6.08 6.20 -9.95
N GLY A 121 6.58 7.23 -9.31
CA GLY A 121 7.62 7.11 -8.28
C GLY A 121 7.01 6.88 -6.91
N GLY A 122 7.65 6.03 -6.10
CA GLY A 122 7.23 5.79 -4.73
C GLY A 122 7.20 4.33 -4.33
N LYS A 123 6.82 4.10 -3.08
CA LYS A 123 6.63 2.77 -2.49
C LYS A 123 5.42 2.09 -3.10
N VAL A 124 5.53 0.83 -3.45
CA VAL A 124 4.42 0.01 -3.93
C VAL A 124 4.02 -1.03 -2.90
N VAL A 125 2.73 -1.15 -2.69
CA VAL A 125 2.10 -2.16 -1.83
C VAL A 125 1.08 -2.95 -2.63
N LEU A 126 1.29 -4.25 -2.76
CA LEU A 126 0.41 -5.18 -3.45
C LEU A 126 -0.26 -6.09 -2.43
N ASP A 127 -1.54 -5.81 -2.12
CA ASP A 127 -2.32 -6.61 -1.19
C ASP A 127 -3.16 -7.64 -1.95
N GLU A 128 -3.33 -8.82 -1.34
CA GLU A 128 -3.98 -9.99 -1.95
C GLU A 128 -3.44 -10.31 -3.35
N PHE A 129 -2.10 -10.26 -3.48
CA PHE A 129 -1.40 -10.33 -4.77
C PHE A 129 -1.80 -11.55 -5.60
N ALA A 130 -1.94 -12.74 -4.98
CA ALA A 130 -2.31 -13.96 -5.68
C ALA A 130 -3.77 -13.98 -6.21
N PHE A 131 -4.60 -13.01 -5.82
CA PHE A 131 -6.01 -12.90 -6.22
C PHE A 131 -6.25 -11.84 -7.30
N HIS A 132 -5.23 -11.13 -7.72
CA HIS A 132 -5.34 -10.21 -8.86
C HIS A 132 -5.60 -10.99 -10.16
N ASN A 133 -6.39 -10.43 -11.06
CA ASN A 133 -6.72 -11.05 -12.35
C ASN A 133 -5.49 -11.33 -13.22
N ASN A 134 -4.45 -10.50 -13.11
CA ASN A 134 -3.19 -10.67 -13.82
C ASN A 134 -2.01 -10.27 -12.92
N PRO A 135 -1.60 -11.14 -11.98
CA PRO A 135 -0.52 -10.83 -11.05
C PRO A 135 0.84 -10.63 -11.75
N GLU A 136 1.07 -11.29 -12.87
CA GLU A 136 2.31 -11.12 -13.65
C GLU A 136 2.43 -9.72 -14.27
N GLU A 137 1.35 -9.18 -14.84
CA GLU A 137 1.33 -7.80 -15.35
C GLU A 137 1.48 -6.78 -14.22
N LEU A 138 0.83 -7.03 -13.10
CA LEU A 138 0.93 -6.19 -11.92
C LEU A 138 2.38 -6.16 -11.39
N TRP A 139 3.04 -7.31 -11.32
CA TRP A 139 4.44 -7.42 -10.97
C TRP A 139 5.35 -6.66 -11.95
N LYS A 140 5.14 -6.84 -13.25
CA LYS A 140 5.90 -6.11 -14.29
C LYS A 140 5.71 -4.59 -14.17
N ALA A 141 4.52 -4.14 -13.81
CA ALA A 141 4.22 -2.73 -13.62
C ALA A 141 4.83 -2.14 -12.32
N ALA A 142 4.93 -2.94 -11.26
CA ALA A 142 5.51 -2.53 -9.98
C ALA A 142 7.04 -2.57 -9.94
N ARG A 143 7.67 -3.47 -10.71
CA ARG A 143 9.12 -3.70 -10.71
C ARG A 143 9.97 -2.45 -10.95
N PRO A 144 9.63 -1.50 -11.85
CA PRO A 144 10.40 -0.29 -12.04
C PRO A 144 10.57 0.55 -10.76
N CYS A 145 9.60 0.54 -9.84
CA CYS A 145 9.69 1.26 -8.57
C CYS A 145 10.87 0.74 -7.72
N ILE A 146 11.14 -0.56 -7.75
CA ILE A 146 12.27 -1.18 -7.04
C ILE A 146 13.60 -0.71 -7.65
N THR A 147 13.67 -0.63 -8.97
CA THR A 147 14.86 -0.16 -9.71
C THR A 147 15.21 1.29 -9.33
N TRP A 148 14.21 2.13 -9.09
CA TRP A 148 14.38 3.50 -8.62
C TRP A 148 14.73 3.62 -7.12
N GLY A 149 14.82 2.50 -6.42
CA GLY A 149 15.24 2.47 -5.02
C GLY A 149 14.10 2.47 -4.01
N TYR A 150 12.84 2.49 -4.43
CA TYR A 150 11.70 2.52 -3.53
C TYR A 150 11.34 1.14 -2.95
N PRO A 151 10.73 1.09 -1.76
CA PRO A 151 10.31 -0.16 -1.15
C PRO A 151 9.17 -0.84 -1.91
N LEU A 152 9.15 -2.17 -1.88
CA LEU A 152 8.04 -3.01 -2.33
C LEU A 152 7.53 -3.86 -1.18
N ARG A 153 6.22 -3.91 -1.05
CA ARG A 153 5.49 -4.75 -0.09
C ARG A 153 4.52 -5.64 -0.84
N ILE A 154 4.57 -6.93 -0.60
CA ILE A 154 3.62 -7.91 -1.15
C ILE A 154 2.97 -8.63 0.01
N LEU A 155 1.66 -8.56 0.10
CA LEU A 155 0.85 -9.23 1.09
C LEU A 155 -0.10 -10.15 0.35
N SER A 156 -0.16 -11.44 0.69
CA SER A 156 -1.13 -12.32 0.06
C SER A 156 -1.49 -13.51 0.92
N THR A 157 -2.73 -13.92 0.88
CA THR A 157 -3.13 -15.26 1.25
C THR A 157 -2.79 -16.21 0.11
N HIS A 158 -2.61 -17.47 0.45
CA HIS A 158 -2.33 -18.53 -0.52
C HIS A 158 -3.55 -18.76 -1.44
N ASN A 159 -3.32 -18.92 -2.73
CA ASN A 159 -4.35 -19.18 -3.76
C ASN A 159 -4.02 -20.41 -4.62
N GLY A 160 -3.58 -21.53 -4.00
CA GLY A 160 -3.20 -22.76 -4.69
C GLY A 160 -1.77 -22.74 -5.26
N GLN A 161 -1.35 -23.86 -5.84
CA GLN A 161 0.03 -24.04 -6.34
C GLN A 161 0.25 -23.43 -7.73
N ASN A 162 -0.78 -23.00 -8.43
CA ASN A 162 -0.71 -22.55 -9.84
C ASN A 162 -0.74 -21.03 -9.99
N CYS A 163 -0.41 -20.29 -8.95
CA CYS A 163 -0.50 -18.82 -8.92
C CYS A 163 0.82 -18.10 -9.17
N LEU A 164 1.81 -18.79 -9.73
CA LEU A 164 3.08 -18.19 -10.16
C LEU A 164 3.30 -18.47 -11.64
#